data_4ee00d952f1caaf0a78c34870f87f588
#
_entry.id   4ee00d952f1caaf0a78c34870f87f588
#
_cell.length_a   1.000
_cell.length_b   1.000
_cell.length_c   1.000
_cell.angle_alpha   90.00
_cell.angle_beta   90.00
_cell.angle_gamma   90.00
#
_symmetry.space_group_name_H-M   'P 1'
#
loop_
_entity.id
_entity.type
_entity.pdbx_description
1 polymer ?
#
loop_
_entity_poly.entity_id
_entity_poly.type
_entity_poly.pdbx_seq_one_letter_code
_entity_poly.pdbx_strand_id
1 'polypeptide(L)'
;DDWIERRLYTPYKSLGIVLMAVIDLLLFGVNGIWIWAIQMLWIPVWAAGVINGIGHSLGYRNFECLDNARNILPWGILVGGEELHNNHHTYPNSAKLSRRWYEVDIGWAYIRLFQLFGLARPKGVRPIAHRIPGKQELDTDTVMAIANNRFDIMRQYRERVIEPALRQQKARLDGELRAR
;
A
#
# COMPACT_ATOMS: atom_id res chain seq x y z
N ASP A 1 -16.32 16.31 5.01
CA ASP A 1 -17.21 16.84 3.97
C ASP A 1 -16.41 17.68 2.99
N ASP A 2 -16.15 17.13 1.81
CA ASP A 2 -15.42 17.84 0.75
C ASP A 2 -16.42 18.62 -0.11
N TRP A 3 -16.33 19.96 -0.07
CA TRP A 3 -17.19 20.83 -0.85
C TRP A 3 -16.98 20.65 -2.37
N ILE A 4 -15.74 20.45 -2.81
CA ILE A 4 -15.39 20.27 -4.23
C ILE A 4 -16.00 18.97 -4.74
N GLU A 5 -15.89 17.89 -3.96
CA GLU A 5 -16.49 16.60 -4.30
C GLU A 5 -17.99 16.73 -4.51
N ARG A 6 -18.72 17.33 -3.58
CA ARG A 6 -20.18 17.43 -3.62
C ARG A 6 -20.72 18.39 -4.68
N ARG A 7 -20.00 19.50 -4.94
CA ARG A 7 -20.46 20.56 -5.84
C ARG A 7 -19.92 20.46 -7.25
N LEU A 8 -18.77 19.82 -7.44
CA LEU A 8 -18.09 19.74 -8.74
C LEU A 8 -17.99 18.31 -9.26
N TYR A 9 -17.31 17.42 -8.53
CA TYR A 9 -17.01 16.09 -9.08
C TYR A 9 -18.24 15.19 -9.15
N THR A 10 -19.01 15.06 -8.09
CA THR A 10 -20.18 14.18 -8.06
C THR A 10 -21.26 14.58 -9.09
N PRO A 11 -21.70 15.85 -9.19
CA PRO A 11 -22.71 16.25 -10.17
C PRO A 11 -22.20 16.21 -11.62
N TYR A 12 -20.91 16.52 -11.84
CA TYR A 12 -20.33 16.71 -13.16
C TYR A 12 -19.20 15.69 -13.46
N LYS A 13 -19.39 14.44 -13.05
CA LYS A 13 -18.40 13.36 -13.21
C LYS A 13 -17.87 13.17 -14.64
N SER A 14 -18.64 13.52 -15.66
CA SER A 14 -18.23 13.46 -17.07
C SER A 14 -17.56 14.75 -17.56
N LEU A 15 -17.59 15.84 -16.78
CA LEU A 15 -17.08 17.15 -17.21
C LEU A 15 -15.58 17.08 -17.54
N GLY A 16 -14.79 16.39 -16.72
CA GLY A 16 -13.35 16.23 -16.95
C GLY A 16 -13.04 15.51 -18.26
N ILE A 17 -13.83 14.48 -18.60
CA ILE A 17 -13.70 13.70 -19.83
C ILE A 17 -14.00 14.58 -21.05
N VAL A 18 -15.09 15.34 -21.00
CA VAL A 18 -15.49 16.24 -22.08
C VAL A 18 -14.51 17.41 -22.23
N LEU A 19 -14.08 18.00 -21.12
CA LEU A 19 -13.11 19.10 -21.12
C LEU A 19 -11.77 18.66 -21.73
N MET A 20 -11.30 17.47 -21.40
CA MET A 20 -10.09 16.90 -21.97
C MET A 20 -10.22 16.69 -23.47
N ALA A 21 -11.36 16.14 -23.95
CA ALA A 21 -11.62 16.01 -25.38
C ALA A 21 -11.60 17.37 -26.12
N VAL A 22 -12.20 18.40 -25.51
CA VAL A 22 -12.20 19.76 -26.08
C VAL A 22 -10.79 20.35 -26.12
N ILE A 23 -10.02 20.21 -25.05
CA ILE A 23 -8.64 20.69 -24.99
C ILE A 23 -7.77 19.99 -26.03
N ASP A 24 -7.85 18.67 -26.14
CA ASP A 24 -7.09 17.91 -27.14
C ASP A 24 -7.47 18.33 -28.59
N LEU A 25 -8.76 18.51 -28.83
CA LEU A 25 -9.23 18.97 -30.14
C LEU A 25 -8.73 20.39 -30.47
N LEU A 26 -8.73 21.29 -29.50
CA LEU A 26 -8.23 22.67 -29.68
C LEU A 26 -6.71 22.72 -29.91
N LEU A 27 -5.95 21.88 -29.20
CA LEU A 27 -4.49 21.86 -29.29
C LEU A 27 -3.96 21.11 -30.52
N PHE A 28 -4.62 20.00 -30.89
CA PHE A 28 -4.12 19.07 -31.91
C PHE A 28 -5.05 18.89 -33.13
N GLY A 29 -6.15 19.66 -33.18
CA GLY A 29 -7.15 19.53 -34.24
C GLY A 29 -7.79 18.13 -34.23
N VAL A 30 -8.11 17.59 -35.41
CA VAL A 30 -8.74 16.27 -35.54
C VAL A 30 -7.90 15.15 -34.92
N ASN A 31 -6.57 15.28 -34.89
CA ASN A 31 -5.68 14.33 -34.25
C ASN A 31 -5.89 14.27 -32.73
N GLY A 32 -6.41 15.32 -32.11
CA GLY A 32 -6.77 15.35 -30.70
C GLY A 32 -7.78 14.28 -30.31
N ILE A 33 -8.64 13.85 -31.24
CA ILE A 33 -9.60 12.76 -31.00
C ILE A 33 -8.87 11.44 -30.70
N TRP A 34 -7.80 11.14 -31.44
CA TRP A 34 -7.00 9.94 -31.21
C TRP A 34 -6.22 10.00 -29.89
N ILE A 35 -5.67 11.19 -29.57
CA ILE A 35 -4.99 11.40 -28.28
C ILE A 35 -5.97 11.17 -27.14
N TRP A 36 -7.13 11.80 -27.18
CA TRP A 36 -8.20 11.61 -26.20
C TRP A 36 -8.64 10.13 -26.08
N ALA A 37 -8.84 9.44 -27.22
CA ALA A 37 -9.23 8.03 -27.20
C ALA A 37 -8.16 7.14 -26.52
N ILE A 38 -6.87 7.39 -26.76
CA ILE A 38 -5.77 6.70 -26.10
C ILE A 38 -5.77 6.98 -24.60
N GLN A 39 -5.97 8.24 -24.19
CA GLN A 39 -6.09 8.62 -22.77
C GLN A 39 -7.26 7.90 -22.09
N MET A 40 -8.41 7.79 -22.78
CA MET A 40 -9.59 7.07 -22.25
C MET A 40 -9.35 5.56 -22.10
N LEU A 41 -8.59 4.96 -23.02
CA LEU A 41 -8.25 3.55 -22.96
C LEU A 41 -7.15 3.24 -21.93
N TRP A 42 -6.33 4.21 -21.56
CA TRP A 42 -5.20 4.03 -20.66
C TRP A 42 -5.61 3.46 -19.31
N ILE A 43 -6.59 4.08 -18.67
CA ILE A 43 -7.07 3.65 -17.33
C ILE A 43 -7.66 2.23 -17.36
N PRO A 44 -8.63 1.87 -18.24
CA PRO A 44 -9.15 0.51 -18.30
C PRO A 44 -8.09 -0.55 -18.58
N VAL A 45 -7.14 -0.27 -19.49
CA VAL A 45 -6.06 -1.21 -19.82
C VAL A 45 -5.17 -1.46 -18.59
N TRP A 46 -4.73 -0.41 -17.92
CA TRP A 46 -3.85 -0.55 -16.75
C TRP A 46 -4.60 -1.04 -15.53
N ALA A 47 -5.74 -0.46 -15.17
CA ALA A 47 -6.46 -0.83 -13.96
C ALA A 47 -7.12 -2.21 -14.06
N ALA A 48 -7.85 -2.49 -15.14
CA ALA A 48 -8.54 -3.76 -15.29
C ALA A 48 -7.63 -4.86 -15.86
N GLY A 49 -6.89 -4.56 -16.94
CA GLY A 49 -6.04 -5.55 -17.61
C GLY A 49 -4.78 -5.87 -16.82
N VAL A 50 -3.96 -4.88 -16.50
CA VAL A 50 -2.67 -5.11 -15.85
C VAL A 50 -2.85 -5.35 -14.36
N ILE A 51 -3.42 -4.39 -13.64
CA ILE A 51 -3.48 -4.50 -12.18
C ILE A 51 -4.41 -5.61 -11.74
N ASN A 52 -5.69 -5.61 -12.16
CA ASN A 52 -6.62 -6.66 -11.76
C ASN A 52 -6.40 -7.98 -12.50
N GLY A 53 -6.01 -7.99 -13.77
CA GLY A 53 -5.74 -9.22 -14.52
C GLY A 53 -4.42 -9.88 -14.11
N ILE A 54 -3.30 -9.21 -14.38
CA ILE A 54 -1.97 -9.73 -14.06
C ILE A 54 -1.74 -9.79 -12.55
N GLY A 55 -2.14 -8.75 -11.81
CA GLY A 55 -1.99 -8.67 -10.37
C GLY A 55 -2.75 -9.73 -9.57
N HIS A 56 -3.68 -10.46 -10.17
CA HIS A 56 -4.32 -11.63 -9.55
C HIS A 56 -3.81 -12.97 -10.08
N SER A 57 -2.90 -12.96 -11.06
CA SER A 57 -2.39 -14.21 -11.69
C SER A 57 -0.88 -14.38 -11.53
N LEU A 58 -0.10 -13.32 -11.69
CA LEU A 58 1.36 -13.36 -11.71
C LEU A 58 1.98 -12.46 -10.66
N GLY A 59 3.13 -12.88 -10.12
CA GLY A 59 3.89 -12.12 -9.15
C GLY A 59 4.08 -12.82 -7.81
N TYR A 60 4.64 -12.10 -6.86
CA TYR A 60 4.93 -12.62 -5.52
C TYR A 60 3.88 -12.17 -4.49
N ARG A 61 3.84 -12.85 -3.35
CA ARG A 61 2.96 -12.51 -2.23
C ARG A 61 3.79 -12.23 -0.97
N ASN A 62 3.49 -11.13 -0.32
CA ASN A 62 4.02 -10.82 1.01
C ASN A 62 3.11 -11.33 2.12
N PHE A 63 1.82 -11.42 1.81
CA PHE A 63 0.76 -11.71 2.78
C PHE A 63 -0.24 -12.69 2.20
N GLU A 64 -0.88 -13.46 3.09
CA GLU A 64 -2.07 -14.22 2.76
C GLU A 64 -3.29 -13.28 2.84
N CYS A 65 -3.96 -13.09 1.72
CA CYS A 65 -5.24 -12.39 1.60
C CYS A 65 -6.32 -13.35 1.08
N LEU A 66 -7.58 -12.97 1.26
CA LEU A 66 -8.73 -13.82 0.89
C LEU A 66 -8.82 -14.08 -0.61
N ASP A 67 -8.29 -13.19 -1.40
CA ASP A 67 -8.22 -13.31 -2.84
C ASP A 67 -6.81 -13.75 -3.33
N ASN A 68 -6.64 -13.81 -4.65
CA ASN A 68 -5.39 -14.24 -5.27
C ASN A 68 -4.46 -13.06 -5.62
N ALA A 69 -4.64 -11.89 -5.00
CA ALA A 69 -3.82 -10.70 -5.27
C ALA A 69 -2.33 -10.96 -5.02
N ARG A 70 -1.51 -10.52 -5.96
CA ARG A 70 -0.04 -10.67 -5.99
C ARG A 70 0.61 -9.33 -6.27
N ASN A 71 1.79 -9.10 -5.74
CA ASN A 71 2.63 -7.99 -6.15
C ASN A 71 3.25 -8.34 -7.50
N ILE A 72 2.93 -7.57 -8.53
CA ILE A 72 3.39 -7.82 -9.91
C ILE A 72 4.92 -7.65 -9.97
N LEU A 73 5.38 -6.51 -9.47
CA LEU A 73 6.79 -6.12 -9.39
C LEU A 73 7.07 -5.44 -8.05
N PRO A 74 8.30 -5.46 -7.53
CA PRO A 74 8.64 -4.73 -6.31
C PRO A 74 8.76 -3.20 -6.53
N TRP A 75 8.62 -2.74 -7.76
CA TRP A 75 8.73 -1.34 -8.14
C TRP A 75 7.38 -0.78 -8.52
N GLY A 76 6.68 -0.20 -7.55
CA GLY A 76 5.40 0.48 -7.73
C GLY A 76 5.59 1.89 -8.29
N ILE A 77 5.99 1.99 -9.57
CA ILE A 77 6.35 3.25 -10.24
C ILE A 77 5.37 3.59 -11.37
N LEU A 78 4.96 2.62 -12.18
CA LEU A 78 4.20 2.86 -13.41
C LEU A 78 2.74 3.20 -13.13
N VAL A 79 2.15 2.60 -12.10
CA VAL A 79 0.73 2.77 -11.75
C VAL A 79 0.58 3.26 -10.29
N GLY A 80 1.49 4.14 -9.87
CA GLY A 80 1.37 4.83 -8.58
C GLY A 80 1.52 3.95 -7.34
N GLY A 81 2.11 2.75 -7.45
CA GLY A 81 2.26 1.80 -6.36
C GLY A 81 1.32 0.60 -6.45
N GLU A 82 0.30 0.62 -7.33
CA GLU A 82 -0.67 -0.46 -7.48
C GLU A 82 -0.06 -1.78 -7.98
N GLU A 83 1.17 -1.77 -8.50
CA GLU A 83 1.96 -2.97 -8.77
C GLU A 83 2.19 -3.81 -7.51
N LEU A 84 2.12 -3.19 -6.33
CA LEU A 84 2.19 -3.83 -5.01
C LEU A 84 0.79 -4.32 -4.55
N HIS A 85 0.09 -5.00 -5.43
CA HIS A 85 -1.32 -5.31 -5.33
C HIS A 85 -1.69 -6.26 -4.18
N ASN A 86 -0.85 -7.24 -3.86
CA ASN A 86 -1.03 -8.07 -2.66
C ASN A 86 -0.94 -7.26 -1.37
N ASN A 87 -0.02 -6.30 -1.30
CA ASN A 87 0.10 -5.42 -0.16
C ASN A 87 -1.13 -4.51 -0.03
N HIS A 88 -1.64 -3.99 -1.15
CA HIS A 88 -2.85 -3.18 -1.21
C HIS A 88 -4.08 -3.99 -0.75
N HIS A 89 -4.32 -5.16 -1.29
CA HIS A 89 -5.47 -6.02 -0.93
C HIS A 89 -5.43 -6.49 0.53
N THR A 90 -4.23 -6.70 1.07
CA THR A 90 -4.10 -7.03 2.50
C THR A 90 -4.39 -5.84 3.41
N TYR A 91 -4.05 -4.63 2.97
CA TYR A 91 -4.18 -3.41 3.77
C TYR A 91 -4.80 -2.27 2.96
N PRO A 92 -6.07 -2.38 2.55
CA PRO A 92 -6.70 -1.44 1.62
C PRO A 92 -6.78 0.00 2.14
N ASN A 93 -6.79 0.18 3.46
CA ASN A 93 -6.84 1.51 4.08
C ASN A 93 -5.47 2.15 4.31
N SER A 94 -4.39 1.52 3.85
CA SER A 94 -3.05 2.06 4.03
C SER A 94 -2.64 2.95 2.85
N ALA A 95 -2.24 4.18 3.15
CA ALA A 95 -1.68 5.10 2.15
C ALA A 95 -0.29 4.68 1.65
N LYS A 96 0.40 3.79 2.35
CA LYS A 96 1.69 3.24 1.94
C LYS A 96 1.50 1.80 1.50
N LEU A 97 1.80 1.48 0.25
CA LEU A 97 1.67 0.14 -0.32
C LEU A 97 2.95 -0.69 -0.14
N SER A 98 4.14 -0.08 -0.16
CA SER A 98 5.39 -0.81 0.10
C SER A 98 5.47 -1.33 1.53
N ARG A 99 5.86 -2.61 1.69
CA ARG A 99 5.96 -3.31 2.99
C ARG A 99 7.34 -3.87 3.26
N ARG A 100 8.11 -4.07 2.22
CA ARG A 100 9.49 -4.58 2.29
C ARG A 100 10.47 -3.47 1.98
N TRP A 101 11.68 -3.59 2.48
CA TRP A 101 12.75 -2.61 2.27
C TRP A 101 13.15 -2.44 0.80
N TYR A 102 12.94 -3.48 -0.02
CA TYR A 102 13.25 -3.50 -1.45
C TYR A 102 12.10 -3.04 -2.34
N GLU A 103 10.93 -2.76 -1.77
CA GLU A 103 9.76 -2.29 -2.50
C GLU A 103 9.79 -0.78 -2.63
N VAL A 104 9.64 -0.30 -3.85
CA VAL A 104 9.51 1.13 -4.17
C VAL A 104 8.04 1.45 -4.37
N ASP A 105 7.59 2.55 -3.78
CA ASP A 105 6.21 3.02 -3.81
C ASP A 105 6.22 4.51 -4.14
N ILE A 106 6.05 4.81 -5.43
CA ILE A 106 6.09 6.21 -5.91
C ILE A 106 4.89 7.01 -5.40
N GLY A 107 3.71 6.37 -5.25
CA GLY A 107 2.53 7.01 -4.69
C GLY A 107 2.78 7.49 -3.26
N TRP A 108 3.41 6.63 -2.45
CA TRP A 108 3.82 7.02 -1.10
C TRP A 108 4.88 8.13 -1.10
N ALA A 109 5.83 8.09 -2.03
CA ALA A 109 6.83 9.15 -2.16
C ALA A 109 6.17 10.52 -2.45
N TYR A 110 5.18 10.57 -3.34
CA TYR A 110 4.40 11.80 -3.60
C TYR A 110 3.60 12.24 -2.37
N ILE A 111 2.94 11.33 -1.67
CA ILE A 111 2.22 11.66 -0.43
C ILE A 111 3.19 12.27 0.59
N ARG A 112 4.39 11.70 0.74
CA ARG A 112 5.43 12.25 1.63
C ARG A 112 5.88 13.64 1.21
N LEU A 113 6.07 13.86 -0.09
CA LEU A 113 6.40 15.18 -0.63
C LEU A 113 5.30 16.21 -0.29
N PHE A 114 4.03 15.87 -0.54
CA PHE A 114 2.91 16.74 -0.21
C PHE A 114 2.76 17.00 1.29
N GLN A 115 3.11 16.02 2.14
CA GLN A 115 3.16 16.23 3.59
C GLN A 115 4.16 17.30 3.99
N LEU A 116 5.33 17.42 3.33
CA LEU A 116 6.31 18.45 3.62
C LEU A 116 5.75 19.86 3.40
N PHE A 117 4.83 20.01 2.44
CA PHE A 117 4.15 21.27 2.17
C PHE A 117 2.81 21.43 2.92
N GLY A 118 2.46 20.49 3.81
CA GLY A 118 1.18 20.54 4.53
C GLY A 118 -0.06 20.23 3.68
N LEU A 119 0.13 19.78 2.42
CA LEU A 119 -0.94 19.52 1.45
C LEU A 119 -1.59 18.13 1.59
N ALA A 120 -0.97 17.21 2.32
CA ALA A 120 -1.50 15.87 2.55
C ALA A 120 -1.37 15.44 4.02
N ARG A 121 -2.37 14.72 4.50
CA ARG A 121 -2.37 14.08 5.84
C ARG A 121 -2.93 12.66 5.71
N PRO A 122 -2.08 11.63 5.54
CA PRO A 122 -2.54 10.26 5.43
C PRO A 122 -3.18 9.80 6.74
N LYS A 123 -4.37 9.20 6.65
CA LYS A 123 -5.14 8.69 7.80
C LYS A 123 -4.57 7.38 8.35
N GLY A 124 -3.93 6.57 7.51
CA GLY A 124 -3.35 5.30 7.89
C GLY A 124 -2.07 5.01 7.09
N VAL A 125 -1.00 4.69 7.78
CA VAL A 125 0.30 4.35 7.16
C VAL A 125 0.74 2.93 7.53
N ARG A 126 0.33 2.45 8.70
CA ARG A 126 0.64 1.12 9.19
C ARG A 126 -0.64 0.46 9.68
N PRO A 127 -0.97 -0.72 9.18
CA PRO A 127 -1.96 -1.55 9.83
C PRO A 127 -1.40 -1.96 11.20
N ILE A 128 -2.14 -1.64 12.24
CA ILE A 128 -1.86 -2.10 13.61
C ILE A 128 -2.75 -3.31 13.80
N ALA A 129 -2.15 -4.45 14.17
CA ALA A 129 -2.93 -5.62 14.53
C ALA A 129 -3.84 -5.28 15.72
N HIS A 130 -5.15 -5.37 15.50
CA HIS A 130 -6.12 -5.11 16.55
C HIS A 130 -6.09 -6.27 17.54
N ARG A 131 -5.78 -5.97 18.80
CA ARG A 131 -5.81 -6.96 19.87
C ARG A 131 -7.13 -6.89 20.61
N ILE A 132 -7.79 -8.03 20.74
CA ILE A 132 -8.98 -8.17 21.56
C ILE A 132 -8.51 -8.68 22.92
N PRO A 133 -8.58 -7.85 23.99
CA PRO A 133 -8.18 -8.28 25.32
C PRO A 133 -9.03 -9.47 25.77
N GLY A 134 -8.37 -10.48 26.36
CA GLY A 134 -9.05 -11.67 26.91
C GLY A 134 -9.43 -12.74 25.88
N LYS A 135 -9.25 -12.53 24.59
CA LYS A 135 -9.46 -13.58 23.59
C LYS A 135 -8.32 -14.57 23.63
N GLN A 136 -8.59 -15.80 24.09
CA GLN A 136 -7.63 -16.90 24.18
C GLN A 136 -7.86 -17.98 23.10
N GLU A 137 -9.01 -17.97 22.44
CA GLU A 137 -9.34 -18.95 21.41
C GLU A 137 -8.73 -18.56 20.06
N LEU A 138 -8.15 -19.55 19.39
CA LEU A 138 -7.62 -19.42 18.04
C LEU A 138 -8.73 -19.78 17.06
N ASP A 139 -9.40 -18.78 16.54
CA ASP A 139 -10.28 -18.94 15.39
C ASP A 139 -9.55 -18.63 14.06
N THR A 140 -10.20 -18.89 12.95
CA THR A 140 -9.66 -18.66 11.61
C THR A 140 -9.21 -17.21 11.43
N ASP A 141 -9.98 -16.24 11.93
CA ASP A 141 -9.64 -14.81 11.82
C ASP A 141 -8.39 -14.46 12.60
N THR A 142 -8.21 -15.05 13.80
CA THR A 142 -7.00 -14.89 14.60
C THR A 142 -5.78 -15.48 13.90
N VAL A 143 -5.90 -16.68 13.31
CA VAL A 143 -4.81 -17.31 12.55
C VAL A 143 -4.42 -16.46 11.34
N MET A 144 -5.40 -15.97 10.57
CA MET A 144 -5.18 -15.07 9.45
C MET A 144 -4.51 -13.76 9.87
N ALA A 145 -4.96 -13.17 10.98
CA ALA A 145 -4.37 -11.95 11.52
C ALA A 145 -2.91 -12.16 11.96
N ILE A 146 -2.60 -13.29 12.61
CA ILE A 146 -1.23 -13.66 13.00
C ILE A 146 -0.36 -13.89 11.76
N ALA A 147 -0.85 -14.65 10.76
CA ALA A 147 -0.12 -14.92 9.53
C ALA A 147 0.21 -13.64 8.77
N ASN A 148 -0.75 -12.73 8.65
CA ASN A 148 -0.57 -11.45 7.97
C ASN A 148 0.36 -10.49 8.72
N ASN A 149 0.33 -10.53 10.05
CA ASN A 149 1.17 -9.67 10.89
C ASN A 149 2.44 -10.37 11.42
N ARG A 150 2.77 -11.58 10.93
CA ARG A 150 3.86 -12.43 11.46
C ARG A 150 5.20 -11.70 11.63
N PHE A 151 5.58 -10.85 10.68
CA PHE A 151 6.84 -10.12 10.75
C PHE A 151 6.84 -9.01 11.79
N ASP A 152 5.73 -8.31 11.95
CA ASP A 152 5.58 -7.31 13.02
C ASP A 152 5.53 -7.98 14.39
N ILE A 153 4.85 -9.11 14.51
CA ILE A 153 4.81 -9.91 15.72
C ILE A 153 6.22 -10.43 16.07
N MET A 154 6.94 -10.99 15.09
CA MET A 154 8.32 -11.47 15.30
C MET A 154 9.28 -10.33 15.68
N ARG A 155 9.15 -9.16 15.06
CA ARG A 155 9.92 -7.97 15.44
C ARG A 155 9.62 -7.55 16.86
N GLN A 156 8.36 -7.45 17.26
CA GLN A 156 7.97 -7.10 18.62
C GLN A 156 8.45 -8.14 19.64
N TYR A 157 8.40 -9.41 19.30
CA TYR A 157 8.92 -10.50 20.15
C TYR A 157 10.42 -10.38 20.31
N ARG A 158 11.15 -10.14 19.23
CA ARG A 158 12.60 -9.89 19.29
C ARG A 158 12.93 -8.72 20.20
N GLU A 159 12.27 -7.57 20.01
CA GLU A 159 12.56 -6.34 20.75
C GLU A 159 12.17 -6.45 22.25
N ARG A 160 11.07 -7.13 22.54
CA ARG A 160 10.52 -7.20 23.92
C ARG A 160 11.00 -8.39 24.72
N VAL A 161 11.40 -9.47 24.08
CA VAL A 161 11.74 -10.73 24.75
C VAL A 161 13.19 -11.11 24.48
N ILE A 162 13.57 -11.27 23.22
CA ILE A 162 14.89 -11.81 22.86
C ILE A 162 16.02 -10.84 23.21
N GLU A 163 15.91 -9.58 22.76
CA GLU A 163 16.98 -8.60 23.00
C GLU A 163 17.21 -8.29 24.50
N PRO A 164 16.18 -8.09 25.34
CA PRO A 164 16.39 -7.95 26.78
C PRO A 164 17.03 -9.18 27.43
N ALA A 165 16.60 -10.39 27.06
CA ALA A 165 17.18 -11.63 27.57
C ALA A 165 18.65 -11.77 27.18
N LEU A 166 19.00 -11.47 25.93
CA LEU A 166 20.39 -11.48 25.46
C LEU A 166 21.25 -10.43 26.19
N ARG A 167 20.73 -9.23 26.40
CA ARG A 167 21.45 -8.18 27.16
C ARG A 167 21.70 -8.61 28.61
N GLN A 168 20.70 -9.20 29.25
CA GLN A 168 20.84 -9.74 30.61
C GLN A 168 21.91 -10.85 30.67
N GLN A 169 21.85 -11.80 29.75
CA GLN A 169 22.84 -12.89 29.67
C GLN A 169 24.26 -12.38 29.44
N LYS A 170 24.41 -11.40 28.52
CA LYS A 170 25.71 -10.78 28.24
C LYS A 170 26.25 -10.06 29.48
N ALA A 171 25.43 -9.26 30.16
CA ALA A 171 25.84 -8.57 31.38
C ALA A 171 26.29 -9.53 32.49
N ARG A 172 25.62 -10.68 32.61
CA ARG A 172 25.98 -11.75 33.57
C ARG A 172 27.36 -12.33 33.21
N LEU A 173 27.58 -12.70 31.95
CA LEU A 173 28.86 -13.24 31.47
C LEU A 173 30.01 -12.25 31.65
N ASP A 174 29.79 -10.98 31.31
CA ASP A 174 30.79 -9.91 31.49
C ASP A 174 31.12 -9.69 32.99
N GLY A 175 30.14 -9.86 33.88
CA GLY A 175 30.36 -9.83 35.33
C GLY A 175 31.20 -11.01 35.83
N GLU A 176 30.92 -12.23 35.37
CA GLU A 176 31.65 -13.44 35.71
C GLU A 176 33.08 -13.41 35.21
N LEU A 177 33.34 -12.82 34.01
CA LEU A 177 34.67 -12.64 33.44
C LEU A 177 35.51 -11.62 34.21
N ARG A 178 34.88 -10.57 34.78
CA ARG A 178 35.60 -9.57 35.60
C ARG A 178 35.89 -10.03 37.03
N ALA A 179 35.20 -11.05 37.49
CA ALA A 179 35.35 -11.62 38.84
C ALA A 179 36.44 -12.72 38.91
N ARG A 180 36.96 -13.14 37.76
CA ARG A 180 38.12 -14.06 37.61
C ARG A 180 39.41 -13.29 37.40
#